data_d2ef893a3479d21d9f5be0221b0f8b51
#
_entry.id   d2ef893a3479d21d9f5be0221b0f8b51
#
_cell.length_a   1.000
_cell.length_b   1.000
_cell.length_c   1.000
_cell.angle_alpha   90.00
_cell.angle_beta   90.00
_cell.angle_gamma   90.00
#
_symmetry.space_group_name_H-M   'P 1'
#
loop_
_entity.id
_entity.type
_entity.pdbx_description
1 polymer ?
#
loop_
_entity_poly.entity_id
_entity_poly.type
_entity_poly.pdbx_seq_one_letter_code
_entity_poly.pdbx_strand_id
1 'polypeptide(L)'
;MSAAANPMRTDGFEFVEYAAPDPELLRRLFESMGLPAVARHRSKNVTLHNQGDINFIINAERDSFAQRFARAHGPCACAMAFRVADARFALSRALELGAKPGPVTAGPMELNIPSIEGIGGSLIYLVDRYGERTIYDVDFVPVAASAGAANAGAASAAAGGAEPVGLTCIDHLTHNVRRGNMDLWAGFYEKLFNFREIRYFSIEGKQTGLFSRALTSPCGKIRIPINESQDDKSQIEEYLNEYKGEGIQHIALGTDDIYRTVDALRRRGVEFQDTPATYYEGIDARVGGHSEPLSELKRRSVLIDGNAASGILLQIFTKNAIGPIFFEIIQRKGNEGFGEGNFQALFESIELDQKRRGVI
;
A
#
# COMPACT_ATOMS: atom_id res chain seq x y z
N MET A 1 -10.75 -1.66 -22.91
CA MET A 1 -11.36 -0.38 -22.50
C MET A 1 -11.11 0.67 -23.55
N SER A 2 -12.08 1.56 -23.84
CA SER A 2 -11.86 2.64 -24.81
C SER A 2 -10.82 3.63 -24.26
N ALA A 3 -10.07 4.30 -25.15
CA ALA A 3 -9.09 5.34 -24.77
C ALA A 3 -9.74 6.50 -23.97
N ALA A 4 -11.02 6.76 -24.17
CA ALA A 4 -11.80 7.75 -23.42
C ALA A 4 -12.02 7.37 -21.94
N ALA A 5 -12.08 6.07 -21.62
CA ALA A 5 -12.28 5.58 -20.24
C ALA A 5 -10.97 5.59 -19.43
N ASN A 6 -9.81 5.37 -20.09
CA ASN A 6 -8.48 5.38 -19.48
C ASN A 6 -7.55 6.30 -20.26
N PRO A 7 -7.68 7.63 -20.13
CA PRO A 7 -6.98 8.59 -21.00
C PRO A 7 -5.46 8.56 -20.83
N MET A 8 -4.96 8.30 -19.62
CA MET A 8 -3.51 8.17 -19.37
C MET A 8 -3.01 6.74 -19.58
N ARG A 9 -3.93 5.79 -19.85
CA ARG A 9 -3.64 4.37 -19.99
C ARG A 9 -2.87 3.84 -18.78
N THR A 10 -3.40 4.15 -17.59
CA THR A 10 -2.86 3.64 -16.32
C THR A 10 -2.82 2.11 -16.34
N ASP A 11 -1.76 1.51 -15.77
CA ASP A 11 -1.54 0.05 -15.77
C ASP A 11 -0.97 -0.50 -14.45
N GLY A 12 -1.37 0.09 -13.34
CA GLY A 12 -0.96 -0.37 -12.01
C GLY A 12 0.03 0.55 -11.31
N PHE A 13 0.44 0.14 -10.13
CA PHE A 13 1.52 0.77 -9.39
C PHE A 13 2.88 0.36 -9.96
N GLU A 14 3.83 1.31 -10.02
CA GLU A 14 5.21 0.98 -10.37
C GLU A 14 6.06 0.83 -9.10
N PHE A 15 5.97 1.79 -8.19
CA PHE A 15 6.69 1.73 -6.91
C PHE A 15 6.01 2.57 -5.82
N VAL A 16 6.43 2.33 -4.58
CA VAL A 16 6.26 3.27 -3.46
C VAL A 16 7.62 3.72 -2.99
N GLU A 17 7.81 5.04 -2.82
CA GLU A 17 9.04 5.65 -2.34
C GLU A 17 8.91 6.02 -0.87
N TYR A 18 9.93 5.64 -0.10
CA TYR A 18 9.98 5.83 1.34
C TYR A 18 11.20 6.67 1.72
N ALA A 19 11.02 7.43 2.79
CA ALA A 19 12.11 8.15 3.43
C ALA A 19 11.98 8.08 4.95
N ALA A 20 13.11 8.12 5.63
CA ALA A 20 13.19 8.21 7.08
C ALA A 20 14.43 9.00 7.47
N PRO A 21 14.44 9.65 8.66
CA PRO A 21 15.65 10.23 9.23
C PRO A 21 16.78 9.20 9.41
N ASP A 22 16.43 7.94 9.76
CA ASP A 22 17.30 6.78 9.73
C ASP A 22 16.85 5.79 8.63
N PRO A 23 17.51 5.80 7.46
CA PRO A 23 17.15 4.90 6.36
C PRO A 23 17.38 3.41 6.66
N GLU A 24 18.26 3.12 7.61
CA GLU A 24 18.57 1.75 8.01
C GLU A 24 17.37 1.04 8.64
N LEU A 25 16.49 1.79 9.31
CA LEU A 25 15.22 1.28 9.81
C LEU A 25 14.35 0.71 8.68
N LEU A 26 14.22 1.45 7.57
CA LEU A 26 13.47 1.01 6.39
C LEU A 26 14.12 -0.21 5.73
N ARG A 27 15.46 -0.21 5.60
CA ARG A 27 16.20 -1.33 5.00
C ARG A 27 15.95 -2.63 5.77
N ARG A 28 16.10 -2.62 7.09
CA ARG A 28 15.84 -3.78 7.95
C ARG A 28 14.41 -4.26 7.87
N LEU A 29 13.45 -3.32 7.85
CA LEU A 29 12.04 -3.65 7.73
C LEU A 29 11.76 -4.36 6.40
N PHE A 30 12.21 -3.80 5.27
CA PHE A 30 11.93 -4.40 3.96
C PHE A 30 12.61 -5.76 3.79
N GLU A 31 13.83 -5.92 4.32
CA GLU A 31 14.50 -7.22 4.35
C GLU A 31 13.71 -8.25 5.19
N SER A 32 13.17 -7.86 6.35
CA SER A 32 12.32 -8.74 7.16
C SER A 32 11.01 -9.09 6.44
N MET A 33 10.48 -8.18 5.62
CA MET A 33 9.32 -8.43 4.77
C MET A 33 9.64 -9.23 3.50
N GLY A 34 10.90 -9.68 3.33
CA GLY A 34 11.32 -10.46 2.18
C GLY A 34 11.54 -9.64 0.91
N LEU A 35 11.71 -8.33 1.04
CA LEU A 35 12.07 -7.41 -0.04
C LEU A 35 13.55 -7.03 0.10
N PRO A 36 14.50 -7.84 -0.41
CA PRO A 36 15.92 -7.50 -0.34
C PRO A 36 16.25 -6.29 -1.20
N ALA A 37 17.35 -5.61 -0.87
CA ALA A 37 17.94 -4.62 -1.76
C ALA A 37 18.48 -5.31 -3.02
N VAL A 38 17.94 -4.97 -4.19
CA VAL A 38 18.33 -5.58 -5.48
C VAL A 38 19.19 -4.66 -6.34
N ALA A 39 19.02 -3.34 -6.20
CA ALA A 39 19.79 -2.37 -6.95
C ALA A 39 19.95 -1.05 -6.19
N ARG A 40 20.95 -0.25 -6.55
CA ARG A 40 21.17 1.10 -6.05
C ARG A 40 21.26 2.09 -7.19
N HIS A 41 20.81 3.31 -6.98
CA HIS A 41 20.93 4.37 -7.98
C HIS A 41 22.40 4.70 -8.22
N ARG A 42 22.75 5.02 -9.48
CA ARG A 42 24.15 5.22 -9.91
C ARG A 42 24.82 6.44 -9.27
N SER A 43 24.04 7.49 -8.99
CA SER A 43 24.54 8.81 -8.60
C SER A 43 23.92 9.34 -7.30
N LYS A 44 22.86 8.73 -6.79
CA LYS A 44 22.13 9.16 -5.60
C LYS A 44 22.10 8.07 -4.53
N ASN A 45 21.93 8.46 -3.28
CA ASN A 45 21.72 7.51 -2.20
C ASN A 45 20.27 7.02 -2.17
N VAL A 46 19.94 6.21 -3.19
CA VAL A 46 18.61 5.62 -3.41
C VAL A 46 18.79 4.13 -3.67
N THR A 47 17.98 3.31 -3.00
CA THR A 47 18.04 1.86 -3.08
C THR A 47 16.69 1.29 -3.50
N LEU A 48 16.71 0.33 -4.42
CA LEU A 48 15.55 -0.46 -4.83
C LEU A 48 15.50 -1.77 -4.05
N HIS A 49 14.37 -2.02 -3.43
CA HIS A 49 13.98 -3.28 -2.81
C HIS A 49 12.86 -3.92 -3.60
N ASN A 50 12.94 -5.22 -3.88
CA ASN A 50 11.97 -5.88 -4.77
C ASN A 50 11.62 -7.29 -4.29
N GLN A 51 10.34 -7.64 -4.49
CA GLN A 51 9.83 -9.02 -4.51
C GLN A 51 8.58 -9.07 -5.40
N GLY A 52 8.54 -10.01 -6.35
CA GLY A 52 7.44 -10.07 -7.31
C GLY A 52 7.31 -8.77 -8.11
N ASP A 53 6.08 -8.24 -8.19
CA ASP A 53 5.80 -6.94 -8.83
C ASP A 53 5.78 -5.79 -7.79
N ILE A 54 6.41 -5.97 -6.64
CA ILE A 54 6.52 -4.96 -5.59
C ILE A 54 7.88 -4.30 -5.68
N ASN A 55 7.91 -3.00 -5.98
CA ASN A 55 9.10 -2.18 -5.95
C ASN A 55 8.97 -1.15 -4.82
N PHE A 56 9.84 -1.23 -3.83
CA PHE A 56 9.98 -0.24 -2.76
C PHE A 56 11.30 0.50 -2.93
N ILE A 57 11.23 1.81 -2.94
CA ILE A 57 12.42 2.68 -3.09
C ILE A 57 12.69 3.34 -1.74
N ILE A 58 13.90 3.20 -1.21
CA ILE A 58 14.39 4.00 -0.08
C ILE A 58 15.19 5.15 -0.65
N ASN A 59 14.74 6.39 -0.41
CA ASN A 59 15.46 7.59 -0.79
C ASN A 59 16.11 8.23 0.43
N ALA A 60 17.42 8.04 0.54
CA ALA A 60 18.27 8.60 1.59
C ALA A 60 19.12 9.78 1.11
N GLU A 61 18.84 10.33 -0.08
CA GLU A 61 19.55 11.48 -0.62
C GLU A 61 19.24 12.75 0.18
N ARG A 62 20.27 13.35 0.80
CA ARG A 62 20.11 14.35 1.85
C ARG A 62 19.25 15.56 1.49
N ASP A 63 19.44 16.10 0.29
CA ASP A 63 18.76 17.32 -0.17
C ASP A 63 17.56 17.01 -1.08
N SER A 64 17.11 15.75 -1.09
CA SER A 64 15.96 15.32 -1.87
C SER A 64 14.64 15.85 -1.31
N PHE A 65 13.61 15.83 -2.16
CA PHE A 65 12.22 16.04 -1.72
C PHE A 65 11.86 15.03 -0.61
N ALA A 66 12.19 13.75 -0.81
CA ALA A 66 11.87 12.67 0.10
C ALA A 66 12.41 12.92 1.53
N GLN A 67 13.66 13.37 1.65
CA GLN A 67 14.25 13.68 2.95
C GLN A 67 13.68 14.97 3.57
N ARG A 68 13.29 15.97 2.76
CA ARG A 68 12.56 17.13 3.30
C ARG A 68 11.18 16.73 3.82
N PHE A 69 10.49 15.87 3.09
CA PHE A 69 9.18 15.32 3.49
C PHE A 69 9.29 14.50 4.78
N ALA A 70 10.30 13.63 4.90
CA ALA A 70 10.55 12.86 6.12
C ALA A 70 10.91 13.72 7.34
N ARG A 71 11.55 14.88 7.14
CA ARG A 71 11.78 15.83 8.26
C ARG A 71 10.49 16.45 8.80
N ALA A 72 9.48 16.58 7.97
CA ALA A 72 8.17 17.12 8.39
C ALA A 72 7.28 16.05 9.04
N HIS A 73 7.28 14.83 8.50
CA HIS A 73 6.33 13.77 8.84
C HIS A 73 6.92 12.61 9.66
N GLY A 74 8.25 12.55 9.82
CA GLY A 74 8.91 11.37 10.33
C GLY A 74 9.12 10.32 9.22
N PRO A 75 9.40 9.03 9.60
CA PRO A 75 9.45 7.95 8.63
C PRO A 75 8.13 7.84 7.85
N CYS A 76 8.18 7.77 6.53
CA CYS A 76 6.98 7.94 5.70
C CYS A 76 7.10 7.27 4.32
N ALA A 77 5.95 7.04 3.69
CA ALA A 77 5.80 6.85 2.26
C ALA A 77 5.61 8.25 1.63
N CYS A 78 6.66 8.77 1.00
CA CYS A 78 6.71 10.14 0.49
C CYS A 78 6.25 10.27 -0.96
N ALA A 79 6.15 9.15 -1.69
CA ALA A 79 5.62 9.11 -3.04
C ALA A 79 5.11 7.73 -3.42
N MET A 80 4.26 7.70 -4.44
CA MET A 80 3.85 6.51 -5.18
C MET A 80 4.04 6.76 -6.67
N ALA A 81 4.12 5.69 -7.47
CA ALA A 81 4.25 5.80 -8.90
C ALA A 81 3.17 5.00 -9.62
N PHE A 82 2.57 5.61 -10.63
CA PHE A 82 1.62 4.96 -11.52
C PHE A 82 2.27 4.65 -12.86
N ARG A 83 2.07 3.45 -13.36
CA ARG A 83 2.37 3.05 -14.74
C ARG A 83 1.39 3.74 -15.67
N VAL A 84 1.90 4.39 -16.69
CA VAL A 84 1.14 5.08 -17.75
C VAL A 84 1.74 4.77 -19.11
N ALA A 85 0.98 4.97 -20.20
CA ALA A 85 1.53 4.69 -21.53
C ALA A 85 2.50 5.74 -22.05
N ASP A 86 2.33 7.01 -21.64
CA ASP A 86 3.16 8.16 -22.04
C ASP A 86 3.17 9.15 -20.88
N ALA A 87 4.33 9.26 -20.23
CA ALA A 87 4.50 10.09 -19.05
C ALA A 87 4.39 11.60 -19.34
N ARG A 88 4.79 12.04 -20.54
CA ARG A 88 4.67 13.45 -20.95
C ARG A 88 3.22 13.83 -21.18
N PHE A 89 2.50 12.99 -21.91
CA PHE A 89 1.06 13.18 -22.11
C PHE A 89 0.31 13.18 -20.78
N ALA A 90 0.61 12.22 -19.90
CA ALA A 90 -0.03 12.10 -18.61
C ALA A 90 0.22 13.35 -17.73
N LEU A 91 1.46 13.89 -17.72
CA LEU A 91 1.78 15.12 -17.03
C LEU A 91 1.03 16.32 -17.61
N SER A 92 1.07 16.52 -18.96
CA SER A 92 0.37 17.62 -19.62
C SER A 92 -1.12 17.62 -19.27
N ARG A 93 -1.76 16.48 -19.41
CA ARG A 93 -3.17 16.31 -19.04
C ARG A 93 -3.42 16.63 -17.57
N ALA A 94 -2.58 16.15 -16.65
CA ALA A 94 -2.76 16.42 -15.23
C ALA A 94 -2.68 17.93 -14.92
N LEU A 95 -1.70 18.63 -15.51
CA LEU A 95 -1.52 20.08 -15.35
C LEU A 95 -2.69 20.88 -15.97
N GLU A 96 -3.17 20.51 -17.14
CA GLU A 96 -4.35 21.11 -17.78
C GLU A 96 -5.60 20.97 -16.89
N LEU A 97 -5.70 19.87 -16.14
CA LEU A 97 -6.76 19.61 -15.18
C LEU A 97 -6.50 20.22 -13.79
N GLY A 98 -5.42 20.99 -13.62
CA GLY A 98 -5.13 21.76 -12.42
C GLY A 98 -4.28 21.07 -11.37
N ALA A 99 -3.62 19.96 -11.72
CA ALA A 99 -2.61 19.37 -10.83
C ALA A 99 -1.40 20.31 -10.69
N LYS A 100 -0.73 20.25 -9.54
CA LYS A 100 0.53 20.96 -9.33
C LYS A 100 1.70 20.06 -9.73
N PRO A 101 2.69 20.56 -10.49
CA PRO A 101 3.85 19.77 -10.84
C PRO A 101 4.71 19.48 -9.62
N GLY A 102 5.24 18.26 -9.51
CA GLY A 102 6.28 17.94 -8.56
C GLY A 102 7.64 18.57 -8.94
N PRO A 103 8.62 18.54 -8.04
CA PRO A 103 9.95 19.09 -8.30
C PRO A 103 10.67 18.27 -9.37
N VAL A 104 11.43 18.96 -10.25
CA VAL A 104 12.38 18.29 -11.15
C VAL A 104 13.62 17.93 -10.34
N THR A 105 13.93 16.63 -10.28
CA THR A 105 15.01 16.10 -9.45
C THR A 105 16.12 15.40 -10.26
N ALA A 106 15.93 15.26 -11.57
CA ALA A 106 16.90 14.61 -12.45
C ALA A 106 18.20 15.40 -12.58
N GLY A 107 19.32 14.72 -12.35
CA GLY A 107 20.66 15.23 -12.64
C GLY A 107 21.06 15.00 -14.11
N PRO A 108 22.30 15.39 -14.48
CA PRO A 108 22.83 15.11 -15.81
C PRO A 108 22.85 13.61 -16.09
N MET A 109 22.37 13.21 -17.28
CA MET A 109 22.31 11.81 -17.73
C MET A 109 21.41 10.89 -16.90
N GLU A 110 20.48 11.42 -16.12
CA GLU A 110 19.45 10.70 -15.39
C GLU A 110 18.09 10.79 -16.07
N LEU A 111 17.23 9.82 -15.82
CA LEU A 111 15.85 9.88 -16.28
C LEU A 111 15.11 11.00 -15.54
N ASN A 112 14.43 11.84 -16.29
CA ASN A 112 13.47 12.77 -15.75
C ASN A 112 12.08 12.11 -15.70
N ILE A 113 11.72 11.53 -14.55
CA ILE A 113 10.42 10.93 -14.32
C ILE A 113 9.48 12.04 -13.86
N PRO A 114 8.44 12.40 -14.66
CA PRO A 114 7.53 13.46 -14.27
C PRO A 114 6.71 13.07 -13.05
N SER A 115 6.37 14.06 -12.22
CA SER A 115 5.54 13.88 -11.04
C SER A 115 4.59 15.05 -10.83
N ILE A 116 3.55 14.81 -10.06
CA ILE A 116 2.60 15.80 -9.56
C ILE A 116 2.50 15.69 -8.04
N GLU A 117 2.07 16.78 -7.38
CA GLU A 117 1.73 16.76 -5.97
C GLU A 117 0.44 15.94 -5.76
N GLY A 118 0.46 15.04 -4.79
CA GLY A 118 -0.65 14.18 -4.35
C GLY A 118 -1.03 14.41 -2.90
N ILE A 119 -1.60 13.38 -2.28
CA ILE A 119 -2.11 13.40 -0.89
C ILE A 119 -1.07 13.96 0.08
N GLY A 120 -1.48 14.94 0.90
CA GLY A 120 -0.64 15.53 1.94
C GLY A 120 0.67 16.15 1.44
N GLY A 121 0.78 16.48 0.14
CA GLY A 121 2.01 16.98 -0.48
C GLY A 121 3.00 15.89 -0.89
N SER A 122 2.65 14.59 -0.76
CA SER A 122 3.43 13.50 -1.34
C SER A 122 3.46 13.59 -2.87
N LEU A 123 4.31 12.81 -3.55
CA LEU A 123 4.38 12.83 -5.01
C LEU A 123 3.67 11.63 -5.64
N ILE A 124 3.12 11.86 -6.83
CA ILE A 124 2.68 10.81 -7.74
C ILE A 124 3.57 10.89 -8.97
N TYR A 125 4.46 9.90 -9.14
CA TYR A 125 5.28 9.77 -10.34
C TYR A 125 4.49 9.09 -11.46
N LEU A 126 4.75 9.52 -12.70
CA LEU A 126 4.15 8.98 -13.91
C LEU A 126 5.22 8.23 -14.69
N VAL A 127 5.14 6.90 -14.74
CA VAL A 127 6.20 6.04 -15.26
C VAL A 127 5.71 5.35 -16.53
N ASP A 128 6.40 5.56 -17.66
CA ASP A 128 6.12 4.94 -18.95
C ASP A 128 7.16 3.89 -19.37
N ARG A 129 8.15 3.62 -18.50
CA ARG A 129 9.16 2.57 -18.70
C ARG A 129 9.02 1.47 -17.67
N TYR A 130 8.27 0.44 -18.01
CA TYR A 130 8.02 -0.74 -17.19
C TYR A 130 7.90 -1.99 -18.08
N GLY A 131 7.92 -3.17 -17.51
CA GLY A 131 7.93 -4.43 -18.26
C GLY A 131 9.32 -4.80 -18.78
N GLU A 132 9.52 -4.87 -20.11
CA GLU A 132 10.78 -5.32 -20.71
C GLU A 132 11.95 -4.33 -20.52
N ARG A 133 11.64 -3.05 -20.45
CA ARG A 133 12.63 -1.97 -20.20
C ARG A 133 12.10 -1.06 -19.13
N THR A 134 12.75 -1.10 -18.00
CA THR A 134 12.32 -0.39 -16.80
C THR A 134 13.11 0.91 -16.59
N ILE A 135 12.62 1.76 -15.68
CA ILE A 135 13.40 2.91 -15.21
C ILE A 135 14.67 2.45 -14.49
N TYR A 136 14.65 1.25 -13.90
CA TYR A 136 15.76 0.70 -13.12
C TYR A 136 16.94 0.27 -14.02
N ASP A 137 16.69 -0.13 -15.27
CA ASP A 137 17.74 -0.49 -16.23
C ASP A 137 18.61 0.70 -16.63
N VAL A 138 18.12 1.93 -16.44
CA VAL A 138 18.82 3.16 -16.82
C VAL A 138 19.58 3.75 -15.64
N ASP A 139 18.92 3.95 -14.52
CA ASP A 139 19.46 4.74 -13.40
C ASP A 139 20.00 3.92 -12.23
N PHE A 140 19.81 2.60 -12.25
CA PHE A 140 20.26 1.74 -11.17
C PHE A 140 21.35 0.75 -11.61
N VAL A 141 22.13 0.31 -10.65
CA VAL A 141 23.10 -0.77 -10.81
C VAL A 141 22.81 -1.87 -9.79
N PRO A 142 22.86 -3.15 -10.17
CA PRO A 142 22.62 -4.24 -9.25
C PRO A 142 23.54 -4.22 -8.05
N VAL A 143 23.07 -4.60 -6.86
CA VAL A 143 23.93 -4.85 -5.69
C VAL A 143 24.65 -6.20 -5.85
N ALA A 144 25.88 -6.32 -5.33
CA ALA A 144 26.78 -7.46 -5.57
C ALA A 144 26.17 -8.84 -5.24
N ALA A 145 25.27 -8.94 -4.28
CA ALA A 145 24.58 -10.20 -3.92
C ALA A 145 23.54 -10.64 -4.95
N SER A 146 23.11 -9.75 -5.85
CA SER A 146 22.13 -10.00 -6.91
C SER A 146 22.79 -10.18 -8.31
N ALA A 147 24.11 -10.05 -8.44
CA ALA A 147 24.83 -10.12 -9.71
C ALA A 147 24.73 -11.49 -10.44
N GLY A 148 24.22 -12.54 -9.77
CA GLY A 148 23.93 -13.83 -10.39
C GLY A 148 22.57 -13.92 -11.13
N ALA A 149 21.72 -12.89 -11.01
CA ALA A 149 20.35 -12.87 -11.56
C ALA A 149 20.16 -11.95 -12.78
N ALA A 150 21.21 -11.27 -13.22
CA ALA A 150 21.12 -10.21 -14.24
C ALA A 150 20.80 -10.68 -15.68
N ASN A 151 20.58 -11.97 -15.92
CA ASN A 151 20.28 -12.50 -17.26
C ASN A 151 18.93 -13.24 -17.38
N ALA A 152 18.04 -13.12 -16.43
CA ALA A 152 16.71 -13.70 -16.52
C ALA A 152 15.67 -12.58 -16.62
N GLY A 153 15.13 -12.36 -17.80
CA GLY A 153 13.95 -11.52 -17.98
C GLY A 153 12.84 -11.99 -17.06
N ALA A 154 12.25 -11.05 -16.32
CA ALA A 154 10.99 -11.15 -15.58
C ALA A 154 10.73 -12.46 -14.80
N ALA A 155 11.74 -13.04 -14.14
CA ALA A 155 11.56 -14.13 -13.21
C ALA A 155 12.36 -13.84 -11.95
N SER A 156 11.64 -13.56 -10.85
CA SER A 156 12.14 -13.47 -9.49
C SER A 156 13.17 -14.55 -9.18
N ALA A 157 14.45 -14.24 -9.28
CA ALA A 157 15.49 -15.07 -8.69
C ALA A 157 15.89 -14.42 -7.37
N ALA A 158 15.62 -15.11 -6.28
CA ALA A 158 15.97 -14.74 -4.92
C ALA A 158 17.44 -14.32 -4.83
N ALA A 159 17.70 -13.03 -4.79
CA ALA A 159 19.00 -12.49 -4.41
C ALA A 159 19.23 -12.82 -2.95
N GLY A 160 20.26 -13.58 -2.66
CA GLY A 160 20.74 -13.83 -1.30
C GLY A 160 20.02 -14.93 -0.52
N GLY A 161 19.91 -16.16 -1.04
CA GLY A 161 19.67 -17.39 -0.26
C GLY A 161 18.40 -17.50 0.62
N ALA A 162 17.59 -16.48 0.71
CA ALA A 162 16.39 -16.47 1.50
C ALA A 162 15.17 -16.78 0.63
N GLU A 163 14.40 -17.80 1.03
CA GLU A 163 13.15 -18.15 0.34
C GLU A 163 12.20 -16.94 0.24
N PRO A 164 11.54 -16.72 -0.93
CA PRO A 164 10.51 -15.70 -1.07
C PRO A 164 9.39 -15.93 -0.06
N VAL A 165 8.90 -14.84 0.56
CA VAL A 165 7.79 -14.93 1.52
C VAL A 165 6.42 -15.10 0.85
N GLY A 166 6.34 -14.90 -0.47
CA GLY A 166 5.12 -15.10 -1.25
C GLY A 166 4.30 -13.84 -1.50
N LEU A 167 4.86 -12.66 -1.27
CA LEU A 167 4.26 -11.39 -1.68
C LEU A 167 4.38 -11.20 -3.19
N THR A 168 3.32 -10.72 -3.86
CA THR A 168 3.23 -10.68 -5.32
C THR A 168 3.13 -9.29 -5.92
N CYS A 169 2.28 -8.42 -5.35
CA CYS A 169 1.99 -7.10 -5.90
C CYS A 169 1.57 -6.10 -4.82
N ILE A 170 1.53 -4.82 -5.17
CA ILE A 170 0.86 -3.78 -4.39
C ILE A 170 -0.63 -3.83 -4.77
N ASP A 171 -1.48 -4.23 -3.83
CA ASP A 171 -2.92 -4.35 -4.07
C ASP A 171 -3.63 -2.99 -3.99
N HIS A 172 -3.40 -2.24 -2.90
CA HIS A 172 -3.94 -0.91 -2.72
C HIS A 172 -3.12 -0.06 -1.74
N LEU A 173 -3.34 1.26 -1.80
CA LEU A 173 -2.75 2.24 -0.89
C LEU A 173 -3.86 3.04 -0.23
N THR A 174 -4.08 2.85 1.05
CA THR A 174 -5.13 3.55 1.80
C THR A 174 -4.63 4.90 2.30
N HIS A 175 -5.44 5.92 2.10
CA HIS A 175 -5.17 7.28 2.51
C HIS A 175 -6.03 7.67 3.70
N ASN A 176 -5.44 8.36 4.69
CA ASN A 176 -6.19 9.06 5.72
C ASN A 176 -6.20 10.55 5.43
N VAL A 177 -7.40 11.14 5.49
CA VAL A 177 -7.62 12.54 5.22
C VAL A 177 -8.29 13.24 6.41
N ARG A 178 -8.10 14.56 6.49
CA ARG A 178 -8.79 15.39 7.47
C ARG A 178 -10.28 15.42 7.19
N ARG A 179 -11.04 15.65 8.21
CA ARG A 179 -12.50 15.78 8.13
C ARG A 179 -12.88 16.88 7.13
N GLY A 180 -13.77 16.53 6.18
CA GLY A 180 -14.19 17.37 5.07
C GLY A 180 -13.31 17.32 3.82
N ASN A 181 -12.22 16.55 3.82
CA ASN A 181 -11.30 16.45 2.67
C ASN A 181 -11.49 15.19 1.82
N MET A 182 -12.40 14.28 2.18
CA MET A 182 -12.64 13.06 1.40
C MET A 182 -13.05 13.37 -0.05
N ASP A 183 -14.00 14.28 -0.24
CA ASP A 183 -14.47 14.65 -1.58
C ASP A 183 -13.40 15.39 -2.38
N LEU A 184 -12.54 16.17 -1.72
CA LEU A 184 -11.39 16.83 -2.36
C LEU A 184 -10.45 15.80 -2.98
N TRP A 185 -10.03 14.80 -2.19
CA TRP A 185 -9.08 13.80 -2.64
C TRP A 185 -9.71 12.75 -3.58
N ALA A 186 -10.96 12.37 -3.36
CA ALA A 186 -11.69 11.54 -4.31
C ALA A 186 -11.81 12.25 -5.66
N GLY A 187 -12.26 13.50 -5.68
CA GLY A 187 -12.35 14.32 -6.89
C GLY A 187 -11.01 14.54 -7.59
N PHE A 188 -9.90 14.59 -6.85
CA PHE A 188 -8.56 14.63 -7.42
C PHE A 188 -8.29 13.39 -8.30
N TYR A 189 -8.50 12.19 -7.79
CA TYR A 189 -8.27 10.95 -8.55
C TYR A 189 -9.27 10.78 -9.69
N GLU A 190 -10.54 11.11 -9.45
CA GLU A 190 -11.60 11.05 -10.47
C GLU A 190 -11.29 11.99 -11.64
N LYS A 191 -10.93 13.25 -11.34
CA LYS A 191 -10.69 14.29 -12.35
C LYS A 191 -9.42 14.02 -13.17
N LEU A 192 -8.32 13.69 -12.50
CA LEU A 192 -7.02 13.57 -13.18
C LEU A 192 -6.89 12.24 -13.92
N PHE A 193 -7.29 11.13 -13.27
CA PHE A 193 -7.00 9.77 -13.72
C PHE A 193 -8.24 8.99 -14.14
N ASN A 194 -9.44 9.59 -14.11
CA ASN A 194 -10.72 8.92 -14.36
C ASN A 194 -10.97 7.73 -13.41
N PHE A 195 -10.52 7.82 -12.17
CA PHE A 195 -10.88 6.83 -11.18
C PHE A 195 -12.40 6.88 -10.96
N ARG A 196 -12.94 5.78 -10.48
CA ARG A 196 -14.36 5.67 -10.11
C ARG A 196 -14.48 5.11 -8.71
N GLU A 197 -15.49 5.56 -8.01
CA GLU A 197 -15.91 4.95 -6.75
C GLU A 197 -16.43 3.53 -7.03
N ILE A 198 -15.99 2.57 -6.24
CA ILE A 198 -16.47 1.19 -6.29
C ILE A 198 -17.14 0.78 -4.99
N ARG A 199 -16.85 1.47 -3.89
CA ARG A 199 -17.45 1.25 -2.58
C ARG A 199 -17.46 2.56 -1.80
N TYR A 200 -18.54 2.79 -1.08
CA TYR A 200 -18.66 3.77 -0.02
C TYR A 200 -19.28 3.09 1.19
N PHE A 201 -18.71 3.28 2.36
CA PHE A 201 -19.26 2.73 3.59
C PHE A 201 -19.01 3.65 4.78
N SER A 202 -19.98 3.65 5.70
CA SER A 202 -19.86 4.25 7.01
C SER A 202 -19.69 3.12 8.02
N ILE A 203 -18.65 3.19 8.81
CA ILE A 203 -18.41 2.25 9.92
C ILE A 203 -18.66 3.01 11.19
N GLU A 204 -19.67 2.60 11.94
CA GLU A 204 -20.03 3.17 13.22
C GLU A 204 -19.72 2.17 14.32
N GLY A 205 -18.69 2.43 15.10
CA GLY A 205 -18.48 1.80 16.40
C GLY A 205 -19.28 2.53 17.49
N LYS A 206 -19.31 2.01 18.71
CA LYS A 206 -20.01 2.67 19.82
C LYS A 206 -19.35 3.99 20.27
N GLN A 207 -18.08 4.18 20.00
CA GLN A 207 -17.31 5.34 20.45
C GLN A 207 -16.65 6.11 19.31
N THR A 208 -16.30 5.45 18.21
CA THR A 208 -15.63 6.05 17.06
C THR A 208 -16.23 5.55 15.77
N GLY A 209 -16.15 6.37 14.72
CA GLY A 209 -16.62 6.03 13.40
C GLY A 209 -15.72 6.59 12.30
N LEU A 210 -15.87 6.03 11.11
CA LEU A 210 -15.19 6.52 9.92
C LEU A 210 -16.08 6.40 8.69
N PHE A 211 -15.83 7.28 7.73
CA PHE A 211 -16.25 7.10 6.35
C PHE A 211 -15.08 6.54 5.54
N SER A 212 -15.37 5.63 4.63
CA SER A 212 -14.41 5.15 3.67
C SER A 212 -14.98 5.18 2.27
N ARG A 213 -14.20 5.68 1.32
CA ARG A 213 -14.54 5.79 -0.08
C ARG A 213 -13.44 5.13 -0.90
N ALA A 214 -13.73 3.96 -1.45
CA ALA A 214 -12.76 3.20 -2.22
C ALA A 214 -12.88 3.54 -3.71
N LEU A 215 -11.76 4.00 -4.28
CA LEU A 215 -11.63 4.34 -5.67
C LEU A 215 -10.79 3.31 -6.41
N THR A 216 -11.11 3.07 -7.69
CA THR A 216 -10.29 2.25 -8.58
C THR A 216 -10.01 2.98 -9.88
N SER A 217 -8.81 2.78 -10.41
CA SER A 217 -8.41 3.25 -11.72
C SER A 217 -9.19 2.55 -12.85
N PRO A 218 -9.24 3.13 -14.05
CA PRO A 218 -9.86 2.48 -15.20
C PRO A 218 -9.27 1.12 -15.57
N CYS A 219 -7.98 0.89 -15.28
CA CYS A 219 -7.35 -0.42 -15.50
C CYS A 219 -7.71 -1.46 -14.42
N GLY A 220 -8.30 -1.05 -13.28
CA GLY A 220 -8.63 -1.92 -12.17
C GLY A 220 -7.46 -2.36 -11.29
N LYS A 221 -6.23 -1.92 -11.61
CA LYS A 221 -4.99 -2.34 -10.92
C LYS A 221 -4.49 -1.34 -9.88
N ILE A 222 -5.06 -0.13 -9.83
CA ILE A 222 -4.74 0.88 -8.82
C ILE A 222 -5.99 1.11 -8.01
N ARG A 223 -5.93 0.79 -6.72
CA ARG A 223 -7.03 0.98 -5.78
C ARG A 223 -6.58 1.90 -4.67
N ILE A 224 -7.41 2.88 -4.34
CA ILE A 224 -7.11 3.89 -3.31
C ILE A 224 -8.35 4.07 -2.44
N PRO A 225 -8.43 3.36 -1.31
CA PRO A 225 -9.37 3.70 -0.26
C PRO A 225 -8.97 5.02 0.40
N ILE A 226 -9.95 5.89 0.67
CA ILE A 226 -9.79 7.16 1.36
C ILE A 226 -10.64 7.11 2.61
N ASN A 227 -10.02 7.27 3.78
CA ASN A 227 -10.68 7.23 5.07
C ASN A 227 -10.73 8.63 5.69
N GLU A 228 -11.89 8.98 6.22
CA GLU A 228 -12.15 10.22 6.95
C GLU A 228 -12.79 9.91 8.29
N SER A 229 -12.33 10.55 9.35
CA SER A 229 -12.86 10.35 10.70
C SER A 229 -14.22 11.03 10.89
N GLN A 230 -15.11 10.38 11.64
CA GLN A 230 -16.37 10.98 12.08
C GLN A 230 -16.26 11.68 13.44
N ASP A 231 -15.17 11.46 14.17
CA ASP A 231 -14.97 11.93 15.55
C ASP A 231 -13.51 12.30 15.81
N ASP A 232 -13.23 12.88 16.99
CA ASP A 232 -11.90 13.39 17.36
C ASP A 232 -11.01 12.33 18.05
N LYS A 233 -11.47 11.08 18.18
CA LYS A 233 -10.79 10.01 18.95
C LYS A 233 -10.50 8.76 18.13
N SER A 234 -10.78 8.78 16.84
CA SER A 234 -10.57 7.65 15.96
C SER A 234 -9.08 7.41 15.69
N GLN A 235 -8.75 6.19 15.27
CA GLN A 235 -7.40 5.85 14.79
C GLN A 235 -6.94 6.72 13.61
N ILE A 236 -7.88 7.30 12.84
CA ILE A 236 -7.55 8.22 11.77
C ILE A 236 -7.00 9.53 12.35
N GLU A 237 -7.62 10.07 13.40
CA GLU A 237 -7.12 11.26 14.08
C GLU A 237 -5.77 11.02 14.76
N GLU A 238 -5.56 9.85 15.36
CA GLU A 238 -4.24 9.45 15.90
C GLU A 238 -3.18 9.46 14.80
N TYR A 239 -3.49 8.86 13.64
CA TYR A 239 -2.61 8.89 12.47
C TYR A 239 -2.31 10.32 12.03
N LEU A 240 -3.33 11.17 11.82
CA LEU A 240 -3.18 12.53 11.34
C LEU A 240 -2.32 13.38 12.28
N ASN A 241 -2.43 13.16 13.59
CA ASN A 241 -1.65 13.85 14.61
C ASN A 241 -0.19 13.38 14.64
N GLU A 242 0.06 12.07 14.61
CA GLU A 242 1.40 11.49 14.62
C GLU A 242 2.14 11.78 13.32
N TYR A 243 1.47 11.59 12.17
CA TYR A 243 1.99 11.86 10.84
C TYR A 243 2.10 13.36 10.53
N LYS A 244 1.42 14.21 11.31
CA LYS A 244 1.34 15.68 11.14
C LYS A 244 0.72 16.09 9.82
N GLY A 245 -0.25 15.35 9.33
CA GLY A 245 -0.94 15.64 8.07
C GLY A 245 -1.67 14.46 7.48
N GLU A 246 -2.23 14.69 6.30
CA GLU A 246 -2.85 13.67 5.46
C GLU A 246 -1.78 12.83 4.76
N GLY A 247 -2.08 11.58 4.43
CA GLY A 247 -1.11 10.74 3.74
C GLY A 247 -1.52 9.29 3.60
N ILE A 248 -0.57 8.47 3.13
CA ILE A 248 -0.73 7.02 2.99
C ILE A 248 -0.66 6.40 4.39
N GLN A 249 -1.77 5.77 4.81
CA GLN A 249 -1.87 5.11 6.12
C GLN A 249 -1.35 3.69 6.07
N HIS A 250 -1.73 2.92 5.05
CA HIS A 250 -1.23 1.56 4.89
C HIS A 250 -1.06 1.17 3.43
N ILE A 251 -0.21 0.19 3.25
CA ILE A 251 0.10 -0.41 1.96
C ILE A 251 -0.33 -1.87 2.03
N ALA A 252 -1.30 -2.25 1.19
CA ALA A 252 -1.73 -3.63 1.08
C ALA A 252 -0.91 -4.37 0.04
N LEU A 253 -0.39 -5.53 0.43
CA LEU A 253 0.45 -6.39 -0.38
C LEU A 253 -0.28 -7.71 -0.65
N GLY A 254 -0.43 -8.04 -1.93
CA GLY A 254 -1.09 -9.24 -2.38
C GLY A 254 -0.26 -10.50 -2.18
N THR A 255 -0.95 -11.62 -1.94
CA THR A 255 -0.36 -12.95 -1.91
C THR A 255 -1.35 -13.99 -2.45
N ASP A 256 -0.82 -15.08 -3.01
CA ASP A 256 -1.62 -16.22 -3.46
C ASP A 256 -1.84 -17.27 -2.34
N ASP A 257 -1.07 -17.20 -1.25
CA ASP A 257 -1.18 -18.07 -0.07
C ASP A 257 -0.86 -17.27 1.21
N ILE A 258 -1.90 -16.72 1.83
CA ILE A 258 -1.74 -15.89 3.03
C ILE A 258 -1.20 -16.67 4.23
N TYR A 259 -1.52 -17.97 4.33
CA TYR A 259 -1.05 -18.79 5.44
C TYR A 259 0.46 -19.00 5.40
N ARG A 260 0.98 -19.38 4.23
CA ARG A 260 2.43 -19.51 4.00
C ARG A 260 3.14 -18.19 4.17
N THR A 261 2.58 -17.11 3.62
CA THR A 261 3.17 -15.76 3.67
C THR A 261 3.25 -15.25 5.10
N VAL A 262 2.18 -15.33 5.88
CA VAL A 262 2.17 -14.89 7.29
C VAL A 262 3.15 -15.68 8.14
N ASP A 263 3.21 -17.01 7.97
CA ASP A 263 4.17 -17.85 8.68
C ASP A 263 5.62 -17.50 8.30
N ALA A 264 5.89 -17.18 7.04
CA ALA A 264 7.22 -16.75 6.58
C ALA A 264 7.62 -15.38 7.14
N LEU A 265 6.70 -14.41 7.14
CA LEU A 265 6.91 -13.08 7.69
C LEU A 265 7.15 -13.11 9.20
N ARG A 266 6.36 -13.90 9.95
CA ARG A 266 6.56 -14.09 11.40
C ARG A 266 7.91 -14.69 11.74
N ARG A 267 8.37 -15.70 10.98
CA ARG A 267 9.73 -16.26 11.17
C ARG A 267 10.83 -15.24 10.97
N ARG A 268 10.58 -14.17 10.19
CA ARG A 268 11.52 -13.07 9.96
C ARG A 268 11.35 -11.91 10.94
N GLY A 269 10.47 -12.06 11.94
CA GLY A 269 10.27 -11.07 12.99
C GLY A 269 9.25 -9.97 12.66
N VAL A 270 8.47 -10.11 11.57
CA VAL A 270 7.36 -9.17 11.31
C VAL A 270 6.26 -9.40 12.34
N GLU A 271 5.89 -8.34 13.04
CA GLU A 271 4.82 -8.35 14.04
C GLU A 271 3.48 -7.97 13.41
N PHE A 272 2.44 -8.74 13.76
CA PHE A 272 1.07 -8.52 13.32
C PHE A 272 0.18 -8.11 14.48
N GLN A 273 -0.94 -7.47 14.15
CA GLN A 273 -2.01 -7.20 15.09
C GLN A 273 -2.69 -8.51 15.50
N ASP A 274 -3.06 -8.61 16.77
CA ASP A 274 -3.80 -9.74 17.29
C ASP A 274 -5.31 -9.57 17.05
N THR A 275 -5.99 -10.68 16.84
CA THR A 275 -7.44 -10.74 16.67
C THR A 275 -8.05 -11.52 17.82
N PRO A 276 -9.06 -10.97 18.56
CA PRO A 276 -9.72 -11.69 19.64
C PRO A 276 -10.30 -13.01 19.19
N ALA A 277 -10.27 -14.03 20.09
CA ALA A 277 -10.84 -15.35 19.79
C ALA A 277 -12.34 -15.29 19.44
N THR A 278 -13.05 -14.34 20.01
CA THR A 278 -14.48 -14.05 19.79
C THR A 278 -14.80 -13.65 18.35
N TYR A 279 -13.85 -13.08 17.61
CA TYR A 279 -14.02 -12.80 16.19
C TYR A 279 -14.30 -14.08 15.36
N TYR A 280 -13.59 -15.17 15.69
CA TYR A 280 -13.69 -16.44 14.94
C TYR A 280 -14.96 -17.23 15.23
N GLU A 281 -15.63 -16.95 16.34
CA GLU A 281 -16.87 -17.62 16.73
C GLU A 281 -18.04 -17.26 15.81
N GLY A 282 -18.04 -16.07 15.20
CA GLY A 282 -19.10 -15.58 14.32
C GLY A 282 -18.86 -15.78 12.83
N ILE A 283 -17.72 -16.35 12.40
CA ILE A 283 -17.33 -16.38 10.99
C ILE A 283 -18.32 -17.18 10.14
N ASP A 284 -18.68 -18.40 10.56
CA ASP A 284 -19.55 -19.30 9.75
C ASP A 284 -20.94 -18.68 9.52
N ALA A 285 -21.43 -17.88 10.46
CA ALA A 285 -22.70 -17.17 10.32
C ALA A 285 -22.57 -15.94 9.39
N ARG A 286 -21.43 -15.23 9.45
CA ARG A 286 -21.19 -13.99 8.70
C ARG A 286 -20.74 -14.24 7.27
N VAL A 287 -19.84 -15.21 7.07
CA VAL A 287 -19.22 -15.55 5.78
C VAL A 287 -19.59 -16.97 5.38
N GLY A 288 -20.88 -17.28 5.37
CA GLY A 288 -21.38 -18.62 5.09
C GLY A 288 -20.85 -19.19 3.77
N GLY A 289 -20.51 -20.49 3.79
CA GLY A 289 -20.09 -21.24 2.61
C GLY A 289 -18.61 -21.07 2.21
N HIS A 290 -17.78 -20.45 3.06
CA HIS A 290 -16.33 -20.47 2.87
C HIS A 290 -15.74 -21.86 3.15
N SER A 291 -14.59 -22.18 2.56
CA SER A 291 -13.86 -23.44 2.76
C SER A 291 -12.61 -23.29 3.62
N GLU A 292 -12.40 -22.11 4.23
CA GLU A 292 -11.20 -21.82 5.01
C GLU A 292 -11.25 -22.54 6.37
N PRO A 293 -10.20 -23.24 6.81
CA PRO A 293 -10.15 -23.86 8.12
C PRO A 293 -10.10 -22.80 9.23
N LEU A 294 -11.11 -22.73 10.10
CA LEU A 294 -11.17 -21.75 11.19
C LEU A 294 -9.98 -21.82 12.14
N SER A 295 -9.44 -23.02 12.38
CA SER A 295 -8.24 -23.22 13.19
C SER A 295 -7.00 -22.53 12.60
N GLU A 296 -6.87 -22.52 11.27
CA GLU A 296 -5.75 -21.90 10.57
C GLU A 296 -5.87 -20.37 10.54
N LEU A 297 -7.10 -19.86 10.33
CA LEU A 297 -7.40 -18.44 10.44
C LEU A 297 -7.07 -17.92 11.86
N LYS A 298 -7.61 -18.59 12.88
CA LYS A 298 -7.41 -18.22 14.29
C LYS A 298 -5.95 -18.28 14.72
N ARG A 299 -5.23 -19.35 14.34
CA ARG A 299 -3.82 -19.52 14.70
C ARG A 299 -2.94 -18.39 14.19
N ARG A 300 -3.30 -17.80 13.06
CA ARG A 300 -2.53 -16.73 12.41
C ARG A 300 -3.09 -15.33 12.60
N SER A 301 -4.23 -15.18 13.27
CA SER A 301 -4.96 -13.91 13.36
C SER A 301 -5.42 -13.37 11.99
N VAL A 302 -5.68 -14.27 11.04
CA VAL A 302 -6.15 -13.89 9.70
C VAL A 302 -7.65 -13.64 9.73
N LEU A 303 -8.06 -12.51 9.17
CA LEU A 303 -9.44 -12.09 9.02
C LEU A 303 -9.99 -12.61 7.68
N ILE A 304 -11.31 -12.83 7.64
CA ILE A 304 -12.01 -13.26 6.43
C ILE A 304 -13.24 -12.39 6.20
N ASP A 305 -13.48 -11.95 4.97
CA ASP A 305 -14.68 -11.23 4.57
C ASP A 305 -15.20 -11.72 3.22
N GLY A 306 -16.44 -11.34 2.88
CA GLY A 306 -17.09 -11.73 1.64
C GLY A 306 -18.25 -12.70 1.85
N ASN A 307 -18.60 -13.44 0.81
CA ASN A 307 -19.65 -14.45 0.83
C ASN A 307 -19.50 -15.44 -0.34
N ALA A 308 -20.31 -16.50 -0.35
CA ALA A 308 -20.24 -17.55 -1.38
C ALA A 308 -20.49 -17.05 -2.81
N ALA A 309 -21.28 -15.97 -2.99
CA ALA A 309 -21.62 -15.45 -4.32
C ALA A 309 -20.57 -14.48 -4.87
N SER A 310 -19.95 -13.65 -4.02
CA SER A 310 -18.96 -12.64 -4.39
C SER A 310 -17.51 -13.09 -4.17
N GLY A 311 -17.31 -14.31 -3.72
CA GLY A 311 -16.00 -14.78 -3.26
C GLY A 311 -15.62 -14.23 -1.89
N ILE A 312 -14.44 -14.62 -1.42
CA ILE A 312 -13.90 -14.18 -0.14
C ILE A 312 -12.57 -13.44 -0.32
N LEU A 313 -12.22 -12.65 0.67
CA LEU A 313 -10.87 -12.14 0.87
C LEU A 313 -10.36 -12.52 2.27
N LEU A 314 -9.08 -12.73 2.36
CA LEU A 314 -8.36 -12.96 3.60
C LEU A 314 -7.39 -11.82 3.82
N GLN A 315 -7.28 -11.30 5.03
CA GLN A 315 -6.40 -10.18 5.34
C GLN A 315 -5.84 -10.24 6.76
N ILE A 316 -4.68 -9.64 6.95
CA ILE A 316 -4.07 -9.43 8.26
C ILE A 316 -3.22 -8.15 8.21
N PHE A 317 -3.14 -7.45 9.32
CA PHE A 317 -2.42 -6.18 9.44
C PHE A 317 -1.20 -6.34 10.32
N THR A 318 -0.08 -5.72 9.92
CA THR A 318 1.08 -5.59 10.80
C THR A 318 0.79 -4.56 11.89
N LYS A 319 1.59 -4.57 12.96
CA LYS A 319 1.71 -3.38 13.81
C LYS A 319 2.28 -2.21 13.01
N ASN A 320 2.22 -1.00 13.56
CA ASN A 320 2.85 0.17 12.95
C ASN A 320 4.33 -0.14 12.68
N ALA A 321 4.76 0.07 11.45
CA ALA A 321 6.07 -0.35 10.95
C ALA A 321 6.95 0.84 10.50
N ILE A 322 6.33 1.91 9.99
CA ILE A 322 7.00 3.12 9.49
C ILE A 322 6.28 4.33 10.10
N GLY A 323 6.70 4.78 11.30
CA GLY A 323 5.87 5.74 12.05
C GLY A 323 4.46 5.18 12.23
N PRO A 324 3.39 5.93 11.95
CA PRO A 324 2.02 5.43 12.07
C PRO A 324 1.55 4.56 10.89
N ILE A 325 2.43 4.31 9.91
CA ILE A 325 2.11 3.50 8.72
C ILE A 325 2.31 2.02 9.02
N PHE A 326 1.39 1.19 8.53
CA PHE A 326 1.45 -0.26 8.64
C PHE A 326 1.26 -0.95 7.28
N PHE A 327 1.43 -2.27 7.23
CA PHE A 327 1.18 -3.08 6.05
C PHE A 327 -0.02 -3.99 6.27
N GLU A 328 -0.74 -4.23 5.19
CA GLU A 328 -1.75 -5.26 5.08
C GLU A 328 -1.22 -6.39 4.19
N ILE A 329 -1.46 -7.63 4.56
CA ILE A 329 -1.27 -8.79 3.68
C ILE A 329 -2.65 -9.27 3.29
N ILE A 330 -2.93 -9.32 1.99
CA ILE A 330 -4.25 -9.64 1.46
C ILE A 330 -4.19 -10.77 0.43
N GLN A 331 -5.11 -11.72 0.56
CA GLN A 331 -5.39 -12.72 -0.47
C GLN A 331 -6.82 -12.62 -0.94
N ARG A 332 -7.00 -12.37 -2.23
CA ARG A 332 -8.31 -12.32 -2.88
C ARG A 332 -8.67 -13.67 -3.49
N LYS A 333 -9.79 -14.24 -3.04
CA LYS A 333 -10.38 -15.46 -3.59
C LYS A 333 -11.73 -15.12 -4.23
N GLY A 334 -11.68 -14.25 -5.26
CA GLY A 334 -12.83 -13.78 -6.01
C GLY A 334 -13.49 -12.50 -5.46
N ASN A 335 -13.16 -12.06 -4.26
CA ASN A 335 -13.74 -10.85 -3.67
C ASN A 335 -12.87 -9.60 -3.96
N GLU A 336 -13.49 -8.56 -4.49
CA GLU A 336 -12.84 -7.28 -4.83
C GLU A 336 -13.07 -6.19 -3.77
N GLY A 337 -13.67 -6.52 -2.61
CA GLY A 337 -13.88 -5.61 -1.48
C GLY A 337 -12.60 -5.27 -0.73
N PHE A 338 -12.74 -4.57 0.38
CA PHE A 338 -11.63 -4.11 1.23
C PHE A 338 -11.74 -4.65 2.66
N GLY A 339 -12.58 -5.67 2.89
CA GLY A 339 -12.79 -6.24 4.22
C GLY A 339 -13.67 -5.39 5.13
N GLU A 340 -14.61 -4.65 4.56
CA GLU A 340 -15.53 -3.79 5.30
C GLU A 340 -16.29 -4.54 6.39
N GLY A 341 -16.68 -5.80 6.13
CA GLY A 341 -17.32 -6.66 7.12
C GLY A 341 -16.40 -7.05 8.28
N ASN A 342 -15.09 -7.05 8.08
CA ASN A 342 -14.13 -7.33 9.13
C ASN A 342 -14.04 -6.20 10.15
N PHE A 343 -14.16 -4.93 9.74
CA PHE A 343 -14.13 -3.81 10.67
C PHE A 343 -15.28 -3.91 11.68
N GLN A 344 -16.51 -4.10 11.22
CA GLN A 344 -17.67 -4.26 12.09
C GLN A 344 -17.50 -5.48 13.01
N ALA A 345 -17.10 -6.63 12.45
CA ALA A 345 -16.91 -7.86 13.20
C ALA A 345 -15.80 -7.74 14.26
N LEU A 346 -14.73 -7.00 13.98
CA LEU A 346 -13.67 -6.74 14.98
C LEU A 346 -14.18 -5.88 16.14
N PHE A 347 -14.92 -4.81 15.88
CA PHE A 347 -15.52 -4.01 16.94
C PHE A 347 -16.41 -4.85 17.83
N GLU A 348 -17.34 -5.61 17.28
CA GLU A 348 -18.25 -6.48 18.01
C GLU A 348 -17.50 -7.54 18.84
N SER A 349 -16.43 -8.12 18.26
CA SER A 349 -15.63 -9.14 18.93
C SER A 349 -14.82 -8.60 20.11
N ILE A 350 -14.29 -7.38 20.00
CA ILE A 350 -13.57 -6.70 21.07
C ILE A 350 -14.52 -6.41 22.24
N GLU A 351 -15.71 -5.90 21.97
CA GLU A 351 -16.71 -5.64 23.00
C GLU A 351 -17.17 -6.94 23.70
N LEU A 352 -17.37 -8.01 22.94
CA LEU A 352 -17.73 -9.31 23.50
C LEU A 352 -16.62 -9.86 24.41
N ASP A 353 -15.37 -9.72 24.00
CA ASP A 353 -14.21 -10.10 24.80
C ASP A 353 -14.10 -9.27 26.09
N GLN A 354 -14.31 -7.95 25.99
CA GLN A 354 -14.34 -7.05 27.15
C GLN A 354 -15.43 -7.42 28.14
N LYS A 355 -16.65 -7.74 27.65
CA LYS A 355 -17.75 -8.26 28.49
C LYS A 355 -17.35 -9.53 29.22
N ARG A 356 -16.76 -10.50 28.51
CA ARG A 356 -16.33 -11.78 29.12
C ARG A 356 -15.26 -11.61 30.19
N ARG A 357 -14.41 -10.59 30.04
CA ARG A 357 -13.39 -10.25 31.03
C ARG A 357 -13.89 -9.33 32.15
N GLY A 358 -15.16 -8.92 32.10
CA GLY A 358 -15.77 -8.04 33.13
C GLY A 358 -15.22 -6.60 33.11
N VAL A 359 -14.77 -6.13 31.96
CA VAL A 359 -14.25 -4.77 31.75
C VAL A 359 -15.39 -3.78 31.48
N ILE A 360 -16.43 -4.23 30.78
CA ILE A 360 -17.68 -3.51 30.51
C ILE A 360 -18.89 -4.38 30.79
#